data_6ccccd44388e79cbea39a8d1aaece60c
#
_entry.id   6ccccd44388e79cbea39a8d1aaece60c
#
_cell.length_a   1.000
_cell.length_b   1.000
_cell.length_c   1.000
_cell.angle_alpha   90.00
_cell.angle_beta   90.00
_cell.angle_gamma   90.00
#
_symmetry.space_group_name_H-M   'P 1'
#
loop_
_entity.id
_entity.type
_entity.pdbx_description
1 polymer ?
#
loop_
_entity_poly.entity_id
_entity_poly.type
_entity_poly.pdbx_seq_one_letter_code
_entity_poly.pdbx_strand_id
1 'polypeptide(L)'
;MKHMEKIKVSRIDELTPLIGKKVFVNDKEIGLFLTNEGAIFAVNNICPHKEGPLSEGTVSGNYVYCPLHDQKIDLKTGDVQEPDTGCVETYPVEVVDGDIFICL
;
A
#
# COMPACT_ATOMS: atom_id res chain seq x y z
N MET A 1 8.22 11.71 22.41
CA MET A 1 7.97 10.33 21.99
C MET A 1 6.76 10.28 21.07
N LYS A 2 6.89 9.57 19.95
CA LYS A 2 5.80 9.46 19.00
C LYS A 2 4.80 8.42 19.45
N HIS A 3 3.54 8.80 19.40
CA HIS A 3 2.45 7.85 19.55
C HIS A 3 2.12 7.27 18.20
N MET A 4 2.02 5.97 18.15
CA MET A 4 1.50 5.31 16.96
C MET A 4 0.07 4.89 17.27
N GLU A 5 -0.86 5.44 16.52
CA GLU A 5 -2.26 5.07 16.64
C GLU A 5 -2.58 3.96 15.67
N LYS A 6 -3.30 2.95 16.14
CA LYS A 6 -3.84 1.92 15.27
C LYS A 6 -5.21 2.37 14.81
N ILE A 7 -5.37 2.47 13.50
CA ILE A 7 -6.61 2.95 12.90
C ILE A 7 -7.16 1.87 12.01
N LYS A 8 -8.39 1.45 12.27
CA LYS A 8 -9.06 0.46 11.44
C LYS A 8 -9.39 1.10 10.09
N VAL A 9 -8.96 0.46 9.01
CA VAL A 9 -9.14 0.99 7.67
C VAL A 9 -9.99 0.11 6.77
N SER A 10 -10.06 -1.20 7.06
CA SER A 10 -10.83 -2.11 6.22
C SER A 10 -10.96 -3.45 6.92
N ARG A 11 -11.56 -4.42 6.23
CA ARG A 11 -11.57 -5.82 6.65
C ARG A 11 -10.95 -6.65 5.55
N ILE A 12 -10.39 -7.80 5.94
CA ILE A 12 -9.71 -8.68 5.00
C ILE A 12 -10.66 -9.14 3.88
N ASP A 13 -11.93 -9.38 4.23
CA ASP A 13 -12.93 -9.83 3.26
C ASP A 13 -13.37 -8.74 2.30
N GLU A 14 -12.96 -7.50 2.54
CA GLU A 14 -13.23 -6.39 1.63
C GLU A 14 -12.10 -6.17 0.63
N LEU A 15 -11.00 -6.91 0.75
CA LEU A 15 -9.88 -6.82 -0.17
C LEU A 15 -9.95 -7.92 -1.21
N THR A 16 -9.54 -7.60 -2.41
CA THR A 16 -9.41 -8.58 -3.50
C THR A 16 -7.92 -8.80 -3.76
N PRO A 17 -7.44 -10.05 -3.80
CA PRO A 17 -6.02 -10.29 -4.09
C PRO A 17 -5.59 -9.63 -5.39
N LEU A 18 -4.42 -8.98 -5.37
CA LEU A 18 -3.77 -8.33 -6.49
C LEU A 18 -4.50 -7.08 -7.00
N ILE A 19 -5.50 -6.62 -6.28
CA ILE A 19 -6.21 -5.38 -6.62
C ILE A 19 -6.09 -4.43 -5.43
N GLY A 20 -5.52 -3.25 -5.65
CA GLY A 20 -5.35 -2.26 -4.59
C GLY A 20 -6.66 -1.63 -4.18
N LYS A 21 -6.73 -1.20 -2.94
CA LYS A 21 -7.88 -0.48 -2.40
C LYS A 21 -7.38 0.83 -1.81
N LYS A 22 -8.02 1.92 -2.19
CA LYS A 22 -7.68 3.25 -1.68
C LYS A 22 -8.49 3.53 -0.41
N VAL A 23 -7.80 3.97 0.64
CA VAL A 23 -8.45 4.42 1.87
C VAL A 23 -7.87 5.75 2.28
N PHE A 24 -8.63 6.52 3.03
CA PHE A 24 -8.19 7.83 3.53
C PHE A 24 -8.11 7.79 5.04
N VAL A 25 -7.00 8.26 5.59
CA VAL A 25 -6.79 8.34 7.03
C VAL A 25 -6.11 9.68 7.32
N ASN A 26 -6.78 10.56 8.06
CA ASN A 26 -6.20 11.85 8.47
C ASN A 26 -5.57 12.60 7.31
N ASP A 27 -6.31 12.77 6.23
CA ASP A 27 -5.87 13.47 5.02
C ASP A 27 -4.80 12.73 4.23
N LYS A 28 -4.45 11.52 4.62
CA LYS A 28 -3.50 10.69 3.87
C LYS A 28 -4.26 9.73 2.98
N GLU A 29 -3.85 9.65 1.72
CA GLU A 29 -4.39 8.69 0.79
C GLU A 29 -3.48 7.47 0.82
N ILE A 30 -4.04 6.32 1.20
CA ILE A 30 -3.26 5.11 1.43
C ILE A 30 -3.78 4.00 0.55
N GLY A 31 -2.87 3.28 -0.10
CA GLY A 31 -3.22 2.10 -0.87
C GLY A 31 -3.01 0.85 -0.05
N LEU A 32 -4.04 0.01 0.02
CA LEU A 32 -3.97 -1.30 0.67
C LEU A 32 -3.87 -2.36 -0.40
N PHE A 33 -2.97 -3.31 -0.22
CA PHE A 33 -2.73 -4.38 -1.19
C PHE A 33 -2.72 -5.73 -0.50
N LEU A 34 -3.47 -6.67 -1.04
CA LEU A 34 -3.48 -8.05 -0.59
C LEU A 34 -2.79 -8.90 -1.66
N THR A 35 -1.73 -9.60 -1.26
CA THR A 35 -1.00 -10.45 -2.20
C THR A 35 -1.63 -11.84 -2.27
N ASN A 36 -1.20 -12.63 -3.27
CA ASN A 36 -1.66 -14.02 -3.40
C ASN A 36 -1.26 -14.89 -2.22
N GLU A 37 -0.25 -14.47 -1.48
CA GLU A 37 0.22 -15.22 -0.31
C GLU A 37 -0.49 -14.83 0.97
N GLY A 38 -1.44 -13.90 0.88
CA GLY A 38 -2.19 -13.45 2.04
C GLY A 38 -1.53 -12.33 2.82
N ALA A 39 -0.45 -11.77 2.32
CA ALA A 39 0.19 -10.62 2.96
C ALA A 39 -0.55 -9.33 2.62
N ILE A 40 -0.63 -8.42 3.58
CA ILE A 40 -1.29 -7.14 3.39
C ILE A 40 -0.28 -6.03 3.61
N PHE A 41 -0.23 -5.11 2.65
CA PHE A 41 0.68 -3.97 2.72
C PHE A 41 -0.10 -2.66 2.60
N ALA A 42 0.37 -1.64 3.30
CA ALA A 42 -0.18 -0.29 3.22
C ALA A 42 0.94 0.66 2.84
N VAL A 43 0.72 1.42 1.78
CA VAL A 43 1.71 2.39 1.30
C VAL A 43 0.98 3.68 0.93
N ASN A 44 1.73 4.78 0.86
CA ASN A 44 1.20 6.02 0.33
C ASN A 44 0.73 5.75 -1.10
N ASN A 45 -0.52 6.11 -1.40
CA ASN A 45 -1.13 5.78 -2.68
C ASN A 45 -0.63 6.63 -3.84
N ILE A 46 0.21 7.62 -3.57
CA ILE A 46 0.68 8.55 -4.59
C ILE A 46 2.03 8.10 -5.11
N CYS A 47 2.11 7.83 -6.43
CA CYS A 47 3.36 7.48 -7.08
C CYS A 47 4.36 8.62 -6.93
N PRO A 48 5.64 8.33 -6.56
CA PRO A 48 6.59 9.39 -6.25
C PRO A 48 6.94 10.30 -7.42
N HIS A 49 6.75 9.84 -8.67
CA HIS A 49 7.16 10.62 -9.83
C HIS A 49 6.01 11.35 -10.52
N LYS A 50 4.82 10.79 -10.53
CA LYS A 50 3.73 11.34 -11.31
C LYS A 50 2.41 11.41 -10.56
N GLU A 51 2.44 11.22 -9.27
CA GLU A 51 1.25 11.30 -8.44
C GLU A 51 0.10 10.40 -8.91
N GLY A 52 0.44 9.31 -9.59
CA GLY A 52 -0.56 8.34 -9.99
C GLY A 52 -1.03 7.50 -8.82
N PRO A 53 -2.29 7.07 -8.83
CA PRO A 53 -2.82 6.27 -7.72
C PRO A 53 -2.31 4.83 -7.79
N LEU A 54 -1.41 4.46 -6.88
CA LEU A 54 -0.83 3.12 -6.86
C LEU A 54 -1.88 2.03 -6.69
N SER A 55 -3.00 2.34 -6.02
CA SER A 55 -4.08 1.37 -5.83
C SER A 55 -4.70 0.90 -7.14
N GLU A 56 -4.50 1.65 -8.22
CA GLU A 56 -4.99 1.25 -9.55
C GLU A 56 -3.92 0.54 -10.37
N GLY A 57 -2.73 0.35 -9.79
CA GLY A 57 -1.65 -0.34 -10.47
C GLY A 57 -1.81 -1.85 -10.43
N THR A 58 -0.93 -2.52 -11.16
CA THR A 58 -0.90 -3.97 -11.22
C THR A 58 -0.02 -4.52 -10.11
N VAL A 59 -0.54 -5.47 -9.34
CA VAL A 59 0.22 -6.12 -8.27
C VAL A 59 0.74 -7.45 -8.77
N SER A 60 2.01 -7.72 -8.52
CA SER A 60 2.63 -8.99 -8.86
C SER A 60 3.61 -9.36 -7.74
N GLY A 61 3.37 -10.47 -7.07
CA GLY A 61 4.17 -10.84 -5.89
C GLY A 61 4.06 -9.79 -4.82
N ASN A 62 5.20 -9.26 -4.37
CA ASN A 62 5.24 -8.19 -3.36
C ASN A 62 5.50 -6.83 -4.00
N TYR A 63 5.17 -6.67 -5.27
CA TYR A 63 5.44 -5.43 -6.00
C TYR A 63 4.16 -4.88 -6.60
N VAL A 64 4.12 -3.56 -6.72
CA VAL A 64 3.06 -2.89 -7.47
C VAL A 64 3.71 -2.08 -8.59
N TYR A 65 3.05 -2.08 -9.75
CA TYR A 65 3.50 -1.30 -10.91
C TYR A 65 2.65 -0.06 -11.02
N CYS A 66 3.29 1.10 -10.99
CA CYS A 66 2.58 2.38 -11.08
C CYS A 66 1.81 2.45 -12.41
N PRO A 67 0.53 2.82 -12.38
CA PRO A 67 -0.29 2.79 -13.60
C PRO A 67 0.17 3.80 -14.66
N LEU A 68 0.92 4.82 -14.28
CA LEU A 68 1.34 5.85 -15.24
C LEU A 68 2.67 5.56 -15.92
N HIS A 69 3.59 4.89 -15.23
CA HIS A 69 4.95 4.70 -15.73
C HIS A 69 5.46 3.28 -15.63
N ASP A 70 4.65 2.36 -15.16
CA ASP A 70 5.05 0.98 -14.93
C ASP A 70 6.29 0.87 -14.03
N GLN A 71 6.51 1.86 -13.18
CA GLN A 71 7.57 1.77 -12.20
C GLN A 71 7.24 0.68 -11.19
N LYS A 72 8.20 -0.19 -10.95
CA LYS A 72 8.02 -1.31 -10.04
C LYS A 72 8.41 -0.87 -8.63
N ILE A 73 7.49 -1.00 -7.69
CA ILE A 73 7.67 -0.56 -6.31
C ILE A 73 7.52 -1.74 -5.37
N ASP A 74 8.50 -1.92 -4.48
CA ASP A 74 8.45 -2.97 -3.47
C ASP A 74 7.47 -2.57 -2.39
N LEU A 75 6.42 -3.36 -2.21
CA LEU A 75 5.39 -3.06 -1.21
C LEU A 75 5.89 -3.20 0.22
N LYS A 76 6.94 -3.97 0.45
CA LYS A 76 7.50 -4.14 1.78
C LYS A 76 8.31 -2.93 2.24
N THR A 77 9.08 -2.35 1.34
CA THR A 77 10.01 -1.28 1.67
C THR A 77 9.58 0.08 1.15
N GLY A 78 8.75 0.10 0.12
CA GLY A 78 8.37 1.32 -0.55
C GLY A 78 9.37 1.79 -1.58
N ASP A 79 10.44 1.03 -1.81
CA ASP A 79 11.49 1.45 -2.74
C ASP A 79 11.11 1.17 -4.19
N VAL A 80 11.35 2.16 -5.04
CA VAL A 80 11.22 1.99 -6.49
C VAL A 80 12.42 1.18 -6.99
N GLN A 81 12.13 0.18 -7.81
CA GLN A 81 13.17 -0.72 -8.29
C GLN A 81 13.89 -0.13 -9.50
N GLU A 82 15.16 -0.55 -9.68
CA GLU A 82 15.94 -0.11 -10.83
C GLU A 82 15.23 -0.44 -12.14
N PRO A 83 15.40 0.38 -13.19
CA PRO A 83 16.33 1.51 -13.30
C PRO A 83 15.82 2.82 -12.72
N ASP A 84 14.60 2.83 -12.21
CA ASP A 84 14.04 4.02 -11.63
C ASP A 84 14.50 4.21 -10.18
N THR A 85 14.24 5.38 -9.62
CA THR A 85 14.63 5.68 -8.25
C THR A 85 13.48 6.35 -7.52
N GLY A 86 13.52 6.32 -6.21
CA GLY A 86 12.52 6.94 -5.36
C GLY A 86 11.96 5.96 -4.34
N CYS A 87 11.02 6.44 -3.56
CA CYS A 87 10.36 5.60 -2.57
C CYS A 87 9.02 6.20 -2.20
N VAL A 88 8.12 5.34 -1.70
CA VAL A 88 6.86 5.77 -1.10
C VAL A 88 6.89 5.39 0.37
N GLU A 89 6.14 6.13 1.17
CA GLU A 89 6.02 5.83 2.58
C GLU A 89 5.22 4.55 2.76
N THR A 90 5.68 3.67 3.67
CA THR A 90 4.95 2.46 4.03
C THR A 90 4.42 2.61 5.45
N TYR A 91 3.35 1.87 5.75
CA TYR A 91 2.72 1.91 7.06
C TYR A 91 2.61 0.50 7.62
N PRO A 92 2.93 0.30 8.90
CA PRO A 92 2.75 -1.02 9.51
C PRO A 92 1.28 -1.44 9.49
N VAL A 93 1.04 -2.70 9.23
CA VAL A 93 -0.31 -3.27 9.15
C VAL A 93 -0.46 -4.34 10.23
N GLU A 94 -1.59 -4.33 10.91
CA GLU A 94 -1.94 -5.35 11.87
C GLU A 94 -3.35 -5.83 11.55
N VAL A 95 -3.55 -7.16 11.61
CA VAL A 95 -4.84 -7.76 11.36
C VAL A 95 -5.30 -8.44 12.63
N VAL A 96 -6.50 -8.10 13.10
CA VAL A 96 -7.09 -8.69 14.28
C VAL A 96 -8.51 -9.11 13.96
N ASP A 97 -8.79 -10.41 14.01
CA ASP A 97 -10.12 -10.97 13.75
C ASP A 97 -10.70 -10.50 12.41
N GLY A 98 -9.84 -10.41 11.40
CA GLY A 98 -10.26 -10.00 10.06
C GLY A 98 -10.33 -8.48 9.88
N ASP A 99 -10.13 -7.70 10.93
CA ASP A 99 -10.08 -6.24 10.82
C ASP A 99 -8.66 -5.80 10.53
N ILE A 100 -8.51 -4.89 9.58
CA ILE A 100 -7.20 -4.38 9.17
C ILE A 100 -6.96 -3.02 9.80
N PHE A 101 -5.86 -2.91 10.52
CA PHE A 101 -5.44 -1.65 11.15
C PHE A 101 -4.11 -1.22 10.57
N ILE A 102 -3.92 0.09 10.45
CA ILE A 102 -2.61 0.64 10.13
C ILE A 102 -2.14 1.49 11.30
N CYS A 103 -0.83 1.61 11.42
CA CYS A 103 -0.20 2.40 12.48
C CYS A 103 0.36 3.68 11.85
N LEU A 104 -0.05 4.80 12.41
CA LEU A 104 0.43 6.12 11.97
C LEU A 104 1.23 6.82 13.06
#